data_9d7e21643764cb02a9c64afae59750b5
#
_entry.id   9d7e21643764cb02a9c64afae59750b5
#
_cell.length_a   1.000
_cell.length_b   1.000
_cell.length_c   1.000
_cell.angle_alpha   90.00
_cell.angle_beta   90.00
_cell.angle_gamma   90.00
#
_symmetry.space_group_name_H-M   'P 1'
#
loop_
_entity.id
_entity.type
_entity.pdbx_description
1 polymer ?
#
loop_
_entity_poly.entity_id
_entity_poly.type
_entity_poly.pdbx_seq_one_letter_code
_entity_poly.pdbx_strand_id
1 'polypeptide(L)'
;MMMKFLTVKWKWVLGLAAMLVVAVYGSMPAFSAPAIPLRGVVEGFYGTPWSQADRLSMLQFCHEHKLNAYIYAPKDDAYHRAKWREMYPADKMADLQALIDESQKQQVKFIFAISPGLDIHFSGQEAEQDKQAMLGKLTAMYNMGVRDFAIFFDDIKNKDGKGQAEFLNWVNANFIAQHKDINPLIAVPTEYFRQDMESEGQIKEYTKDFSTTLDKNILVLYTGEKVVPDGLRDVDYARANKLYGRQLGIWWNYPVSDYLEAKLALGPVEKLPMAAEIPAIFFNPMKHAELSKISLATGADYALNPGKYDAQQAWHKALKAQYGNLAADMEAFADQSQHMVVSWAVIGPEDGAELRQQMNAYWQNPNDESRKKLLADLSKLDQSIEKLQAGLPKNILNECQPQLEQLQRIVRADMLGLQVLAGEKLKADFTKALEEVKAHDKDARISETAARAFVDELYTHMND
;
A
#
# COMPACT_ATOMS: atom_id res chain seq x y z
N MET A 1 -80.64 -17.82 -8.52
CA MET A 1 -80.19 -17.92 -7.12
C MET A 1 -79.08 -18.99 -7.13
N MET A 2 -77.85 -18.63 -7.07
CA MET A 2 -76.58 -19.36 -6.93
C MET A 2 -75.51 -18.75 -7.79
N MET A 3 -74.87 -17.71 -7.34
CA MET A 3 -73.53 -17.32 -7.77
C MET A 3 -73.01 -16.15 -6.89
N LYS A 4 -72.58 -16.48 -5.69
CA LYS A 4 -71.89 -15.55 -4.81
C LYS A 4 -71.19 -16.37 -3.68
N PHE A 5 -70.24 -17.23 -3.96
CA PHE A 5 -69.38 -17.82 -2.89
C PHE A 5 -68.16 -18.49 -3.51
N LEU A 6 -67.27 -17.74 -4.21
CA LEU A 6 -65.98 -18.31 -4.63
C LEU A 6 -64.85 -17.30 -4.80
N THR A 7 -65.00 -16.04 -4.36
CA THR A 7 -63.96 -14.98 -4.59
C THR A 7 -63.15 -14.57 -3.37
N VAL A 8 -63.40 -15.13 -2.17
CA VAL A 8 -62.77 -14.66 -0.91
C VAL A 8 -61.58 -15.53 -0.53
N LYS A 9 -61.44 -16.75 -0.99
CA LYS A 9 -60.34 -17.69 -0.55
C LYS A 9 -59.02 -17.52 -1.31
N TRP A 10 -58.98 -16.94 -2.47
CA TRP A 10 -57.76 -16.78 -3.28
C TRP A 10 -56.85 -15.63 -2.86
N LYS A 11 -57.40 -14.55 -2.28
CA LYS A 11 -56.58 -13.39 -1.84
C LYS A 11 -55.68 -13.67 -0.64
N TRP A 12 -56.05 -14.63 0.23
CA TRP A 12 -55.27 -14.97 1.38
C TRP A 12 -54.12 -15.97 1.07
N VAL A 13 -54.29 -16.81 0.07
CA VAL A 13 -53.25 -17.77 -0.34
C VAL A 13 -52.13 -17.08 -1.12
N LEU A 14 -52.42 -16.04 -1.94
CA LEU A 14 -51.40 -15.23 -2.59
C LEU A 14 -50.66 -14.31 -1.64
N GLY A 15 -51.28 -13.81 -0.58
CA GLY A 15 -50.62 -12.99 0.45
C GLY A 15 -49.64 -13.80 1.29
N LEU A 16 -49.95 -15.05 1.65
CA LEU A 16 -49.05 -15.94 2.40
C LEU A 16 -47.88 -16.45 1.55
N ALA A 17 -48.10 -16.71 0.26
CA ALA A 17 -47.01 -17.07 -0.66
C ALA A 17 -46.05 -15.91 -0.93
N ALA A 18 -46.54 -14.66 -1.02
CA ALA A 18 -45.71 -13.48 -1.18
C ALA A 18 -44.91 -13.16 0.10
N MET A 19 -45.47 -13.35 1.31
CA MET A 19 -44.72 -13.18 2.56
C MET A 19 -43.68 -14.29 2.79
N LEU A 20 -43.94 -15.53 2.37
CA LEU A 20 -42.94 -16.61 2.46
C LEU A 20 -41.80 -16.43 1.49
N VAL A 21 -42.01 -15.85 0.29
CA VAL A 21 -40.94 -15.56 -0.66
C VAL A 21 -40.07 -14.38 -0.21
N VAL A 22 -40.65 -13.35 0.41
CA VAL A 22 -39.87 -12.22 0.98
C VAL A 22 -39.07 -12.66 2.22
N ALA A 23 -39.55 -13.59 3.02
CA ALA A 23 -38.84 -14.11 4.19
C ALA A 23 -37.66 -15.04 3.84
N VAL A 24 -37.66 -15.67 2.67
CA VAL A 24 -36.56 -16.56 2.21
C VAL A 24 -35.43 -15.76 1.51
N TYR A 25 -35.71 -14.59 0.95
CA TYR A 25 -34.67 -13.70 0.40
C TYR A 25 -34.03 -12.76 1.42
N GLY A 26 -34.53 -12.72 2.65
CA GLY A 26 -34.10 -11.77 3.71
C GLY A 26 -32.97 -12.21 4.61
N SER A 27 -32.37 -13.37 4.42
CA SER A 27 -31.25 -13.80 5.28
C SER A 27 -30.33 -14.83 4.61
N MET A 28 -29.79 -14.48 3.43
CA MET A 28 -28.51 -15.09 3.08
C MET A 28 -27.50 -14.44 4.03
N PRO A 29 -26.73 -15.23 4.83
CA PRO A 29 -25.61 -14.68 5.56
C PRO A 29 -24.70 -14.01 4.51
N ALA A 30 -24.39 -12.74 4.71
CA ALA A 30 -23.37 -12.09 3.91
C ALA A 30 -22.13 -12.96 4.04
N PHE A 31 -21.73 -13.61 2.95
CA PHE A 31 -20.48 -14.37 2.90
C PHE A 31 -19.36 -13.35 3.13
N SER A 32 -18.87 -13.31 4.36
CA SER A 32 -17.67 -12.56 4.69
C SER A 32 -16.50 -13.34 4.13
N ALA A 33 -15.68 -12.73 3.27
CA ALA A 33 -14.45 -13.35 2.79
C ALA A 33 -13.60 -13.82 4.00
N PRO A 34 -12.99 -15.01 3.94
CA PRO A 34 -12.12 -15.49 5.01
C PRO A 34 -10.87 -14.62 5.14
N ALA A 35 -10.19 -14.71 6.29
CA ALA A 35 -8.88 -14.10 6.46
C ALA A 35 -7.92 -14.58 5.37
N ILE A 36 -7.14 -13.66 4.81
CA ILE A 36 -6.15 -13.97 3.76
C ILE A 36 -5.05 -14.84 4.38
N PRO A 37 -4.81 -16.06 3.88
CA PRO A 37 -3.95 -17.03 4.55
C PRO A 37 -2.48 -16.59 4.60
N LEU A 38 -1.94 -16.02 3.52
CA LEU A 38 -0.59 -15.47 3.46
C LEU A 38 -0.69 -13.95 3.34
N ARG A 39 -0.22 -13.24 4.37
CA ARG A 39 -0.38 -11.79 4.46
C ARG A 39 0.82 -11.14 5.13
N GLY A 40 1.33 -10.08 4.56
CA GLY A 40 2.59 -9.53 5.08
C GLY A 40 3.04 -8.22 4.46
N VAL A 41 4.30 -7.93 4.70
CA VAL A 41 5.01 -6.79 4.17
C VAL A 41 6.00 -7.26 3.11
N VAL A 42 6.15 -6.51 2.04
CA VAL A 42 7.22 -6.71 1.06
C VAL A 42 8.12 -5.48 1.06
N GLU A 43 9.38 -5.61 1.50
CA GLU A 43 10.40 -4.55 1.36
C GLU A 43 10.83 -4.49 -0.10
N GLY A 44 9.99 -3.88 -0.94
CA GLY A 44 10.15 -3.91 -2.41
C GLY A 44 10.27 -2.51 -3.04
N PHE A 45 10.46 -1.46 -2.25
CA PHE A 45 10.66 -0.10 -2.73
C PHE A 45 12.07 0.14 -3.26
N TYR A 46 12.21 1.17 -4.10
CA TYR A 46 13.48 1.70 -4.58
C TYR A 46 14.08 2.73 -3.61
N GLY A 47 15.39 2.94 -3.71
CA GLY A 47 16.15 3.85 -2.86
C GLY A 47 16.84 3.12 -1.70
N THR A 48 17.28 3.88 -0.71
CA THR A 48 18.03 3.32 0.44
C THR A 48 17.20 2.26 1.16
N PRO A 49 17.67 1.01 1.22
CA PRO A 49 17.00 -0.06 1.95
C PRO A 49 16.87 0.26 3.43
N TRP A 50 15.91 -0.34 4.10
CA TRP A 50 15.77 -0.24 5.55
C TRP A 50 17.05 -0.64 6.29
N SER A 51 17.30 -0.01 7.42
CA SER A 51 18.34 -0.44 8.34
C SER A 51 18.00 -1.79 8.96
N GLN A 52 19.00 -2.46 9.54
CA GLN A 52 18.77 -3.70 10.28
C GLN A 52 17.78 -3.50 11.45
N ALA A 53 17.86 -2.35 12.13
CA ALA A 53 16.96 -2.02 13.23
C ALA A 53 15.51 -1.86 12.75
N ASP A 54 15.29 -1.21 11.60
CA ASP A 54 13.96 -1.04 11.00
C ASP A 54 13.34 -2.40 10.63
N ARG A 55 14.13 -3.30 10.04
CA ARG A 55 13.68 -4.66 9.68
C ARG A 55 13.31 -5.49 10.90
N LEU A 56 14.12 -5.45 11.96
CA LEU A 56 13.82 -6.15 13.22
C LEU A 56 12.54 -5.58 13.86
N SER A 57 12.39 -4.25 13.88
CA SER A 57 11.17 -3.56 14.35
C SER A 57 9.94 -3.94 13.51
N MET A 58 10.10 -4.09 12.19
CA MET A 58 9.03 -4.51 11.29
C MET A 58 8.61 -5.97 11.50
N LEU A 59 9.54 -6.89 11.78
CA LEU A 59 9.22 -8.27 12.10
C LEU A 59 8.39 -8.37 13.38
N GLN A 60 8.74 -7.60 14.43
CA GLN A 60 7.95 -7.50 15.65
C GLN A 60 6.55 -6.93 15.35
N PHE A 61 6.46 -5.85 14.60
CA PHE A 61 5.19 -5.26 14.16
C PHE A 61 4.32 -6.26 13.40
N CYS A 62 4.90 -7.04 12.49
CA CYS A 62 4.17 -8.09 11.77
C CYS A 62 3.53 -9.10 12.74
N HIS A 63 4.28 -9.58 13.74
CA HIS A 63 3.77 -10.47 14.77
C HIS A 63 2.59 -9.86 15.53
N GLU A 64 2.76 -8.64 16.06
CA GLU A 64 1.77 -7.93 16.86
C GLU A 64 0.45 -7.70 16.09
N HIS A 65 0.55 -7.43 14.79
CA HIS A 65 -0.59 -7.20 13.90
C HIS A 65 -1.06 -8.45 13.14
N LYS A 66 -0.51 -9.64 13.45
CA LYS A 66 -0.87 -10.92 12.80
C LYS A 66 -0.64 -10.92 11.27
N LEU A 67 0.28 -10.12 10.80
CA LEU A 67 0.90 -10.32 9.50
C LEU A 67 1.89 -11.49 9.65
N ASN A 68 1.73 -12.53 8.84
CA ASN A 68 2.46 -13.78 9.05
C ASN A 68 3.63 -13.98 8.10
N ALA A 69 3.98 -12.96 7.33
CA ALA A 69 5.08 -13.03 6.36
C ALA A 69 5.76 -11.67 6.15
N TYR A 70 7.04 -11.74 5.82
CA TYR A 70 7.86 -10.60 5.41
C TYR A 70 8.73 -11.02 4.22
N ILE A 71 8.60 -10.32 3.08
CA ILE A 71 9.42 -10.55 1.90
C ILE A 71 10.61 -9.60 1.92
N TYR A 72 11.82 -10.16 1.99
CA TYR A 72 13.07 -9.44 1.81
C TYR A 72 13.37 -9.29 0.31
N ALA A 73 13.09 -8.12 -0.24
CA ALA A 73 13.24 -7.82 -1.66
C ALA A 73 13.71 -6.38 -1.94
N PRO A 74 14.67 -5.80 -1.19
CA PRO A 74 15.09 -4.42 -1.38
C PRO A 74 15.73 -4.22 -2.75
N LYS A 75 15.14 -3.35 -3.59
CA LYS A 75 15.54 -3.17 -5.00
C LYS A 75 16.98 -2.71 -5.17
N ASP A 76 17.51 -1.94 -4.22
CA ASP A 76 18.88 -1.43 -4.25
C ASP A 76 19.88 -2.26 -3.45
N ASP A 77 19.47 -3.45 -2.96
CA ASP A 77 20.40 -4.48 -2.54
C ASP A 77 21.03 -5.15 -3.77
N ALA A 78 22.33 -4.91 -3.98
CA ALA A 78 23.03 -5.43 -5.14
C ALA A 78 22.94 -6.96 -5.25
N TYR A 79 23.01 -7.68 -4.14
CA TYR A 79 23.01 -9.15 -4.11
C TYR A 79 21.61 -9.76 -4.28
N HIS A 80 20.58 -8.99 -4.09
CA HIS A 80 19.22 -9.36 -4.45
C HIS A 80 18.97 -9.24 -5.96
N ARG A 81 19.57 -8.23 -6.64
CA ARG A 81 19.23 -7.87 -8.02
C ARG A 81 20.44 -7.85 -8.98
N ALA A 82 21.27 -6.81 -8.95
CA ALA A 82 22.32 -6.61 -9.95
C ALA A 82 23.46 -7.66 -9.90
N LYS A 83 23.75 -8.19 -8.71
CA LYS A 83 24.77 -9.20 -8.44
C LYS A 83 24.13 -10.48 -7.89
N TRP A 84 22.97 -10.83 -8.38
CA TRP A 84 22.18 -11.93 -7.83
C TRP A 84 22.92 -13.30 -7.85
N ARG A 85 23.90 -13.47 -8.74
CA ARG A 85 24.74 -14.69 -8.83
C ARG A 85 25.77 -14.78 -7.69
N GLU A 86 26.19 -13.62 -7.15
CA GLU A 86 27.19 -13.56 -6.09
C GLU A 86 26.58 -13.87 -4.72
N MET A 87 27.34 -14.55 -3.85
CA MET A 87 26.95 -14.72 -2.46
C MET A 87 27.07 -13.40 -1.71
N TYR A 88 26.23 -13.22 -0.70
CA TYR A 88 26.36 -12.08 0.22
C TYR A 88 27.69 -12.11 0.95
N PRO A 89 28.34 -10.97 1.20
CA PRO A 89 29.50 -10.87 2.08
C PRO A 89 29.17 -11.34 3.51
N ALA A 90 30.20 -11.73 4.26
CA ALA A 90 30.02 -12.35 5.58
C ALA A 90 29.25 -11.47 6.58
N ASP A 91 29.45 -10.16 6.57
CA ASP A 91 28.72 -9.20 7.39
C ASP A 91 27.23 -9.16 7.02
N LYS A 92 26.90 -9.15 5.74
CA LYS A 92 25.52 -9.20 5.25
C LYS A 92 24.86 -10.56 5.50
N MET A 93 25.61 -11.65 5.44
CA MET A 93 25.12 -12.97 5.83
C MET A 93 24.75 -13.00 7.32
N ALA A 94 25.55 -12.36 8.18
CA ALA A 94 25.24 -12.24 9.60
C ALA A 94 23.97 -11.40 9.86
N ASP A 95 23.80 -10.30 9.15
CA ASP A 95 22.56 -9.49 9.19
C ASP A 95 21.34 -10.30 8.78
N LEU A 96 21.44 -11.06 7.67
CA LEU A 96 20.35 -11.93 7.20
C LEU A 96 20.05 -13.04 8.22
N GLN A 97 21.08 -13.66 8.83
CA GLN A 97 20.86 -14.68 9.87
C GLN A 97 20.08 -14.10 11.05
N ALA A 98 20.45 -12.91 11.51
CA ALA A 98 19.71 -12.23 12.60
C ALA A 98 18.24 -11.96 12.25
N LEU A 99 17.94 -11.61 10.99
CA LEU A 99 16.55 -11.44 10.52
C LEU A 99 15.79 -12.78 10.47
N ILE A 100 16.44 -13.84 10.00
CA ILE A 100 15.85 -15.19 9.95
C ILE A 100 15.54 -15.66 11.37
N ASP A 101 16.49 -15.52 12.30
CA ASP A 101 16.31 -15.92 13.69
C ASP A 101 15.18 -15.13 14.36
N GLU A 102 15.14 -13.80 14.19
CA GLU A 102 14.07 -12.98 14.73
C GLU A 102 12.72 -13.33 14.09
N SER A 103 12.67 -13.58 12.79
CA SER A 103 11.43 -13.97 12.11
C SER A 103 10.84 -15.27 12.67
N GLN A 104 11.70 -16.26 12.96
CA GLN A 104 11.28 -17.51 13.60
C GLN A 104 10.76 -17.27 15.01
N LYS A 105 11.43 -16.45 15.81
CA LYS A 105 11.01 -16.06 17.15
C LYS A 105 9.66 -15.35 17.13
N GLN A 106 9.44 -14.47 16.15
CA GLN A 106 8.19 -13.72 15.97
C GLN A 106 7.10 -14.54 15.25
N GLN A 107 7.38 -15.77 14.80
CA GLN A 107 6.46 -16.61 14.02
C GLN A 107 5.99 -15.92 12.71
N VAL A 108 6.87 -15.15 12.10
CA VAL A 108 6.70 -14.49 10.80
C VAL A 108 7.56 -15.22 9.78
N LYS A 109 6.98 -15.65 8.67
CA LYS A 109 7.72 -16.28 7.57
C LYS A 109 8.69 -15.29 6.95
N PHE A 110 9.98 -15.58 6.99
CA PHE A 110 10.98 -14.82 6.25
C PHE A 110 11.04 -15.37 4.82
N ILE A 111 10.55 -14.60 3.85
CA ILE A 111 10.56 -14.96 2.44
C ILE A 111 11.77 -14.30 1.79
N PHE A 112 12.73 -15.10 1.37
CA PHE A 112 13.90 -14.60 0.66
C PHE A 112 13.60 -14.46 -0.83
N ALA A 113 13.70 -13.25 -1.36
CA ALA A 113 13.46 -12.97 -2.77
C ALA A 113 14.75 -12.72 -3.53
N ILE A 114 14.77 -13.09 -4.84
CA ILE A 114 15.83 -12.79 -5.80
C ILE A 114 15.18 -12.21 -7.06
N SER A 115 15.77 -11.12 -7.62
CA SER A 115 15.38 -10.51 -8.88
C SER A 115 16.45 -10.67 -9.97
N PRO A 116 16.50 -11.81 -10.68
CA PRO A 116 17.58 -12.10 -11.63
C PRO A 116 17.37 -11.47 -13.01
N GLY A 117 16.24 -10.84 -13.24
CA GLY A 117 15.74 -10.47 -14.58
C GLY A 117 16.57 -9.48 -15.37
N LEU A 118 17.52 -8.76 -14.74
CA LEU A 118 18.35 -7.78 -15.46
C LEU A 118 19.26 -8.42 -16.50
N ASP A 119 19.77 -9.64 -16.24
CA ASP A 119 20.81 -10.28 -17.02
C ASP A 119 20.76 -11.82 -17.03
N ILE A 120 19.65 -12.42 -16.65
CA ILE A 120 19.47 -13.89 -16.66
C ILE A 120 19.36 -14.41 -18.09
N HIS A 121 19.93 -15.60 -18.32
CA HIS A 121 19.85 -16.32 -19.58
C HIS A 121 18.93 -17.53 -19.46
N PHE A 122 18.08 -17.74 -20.49
CA PHE A 122 17.12 -18.85 -20.53
C PHE A 122 17.54 -19.97 -21.50
N SER A 123 18.63 -19.80 -22.25
CA SER A 123 19.15 -20.80 -23.20
C SER A 123 20.66 -20.77 -23.28
N GLY A 124 21.25 -21.82 -23.82
CA GLY A 124 22.70 -21.92 -23.97
C GLY A 124 23.46 -22.31 -22.69
N GLN A 125 24.78 -22.16 -22.74
CA GLN A 125 25.67 -22.52 -21.63
C GLN A 125 25.50 -21.57 -20.44
N GLU A 126 25.26 -20.28 -20.70
CA GLU A 126 25.03 -19.28 -19.65
C GLU A 126 23.78 -19.60 -18.83
N ALA A 127 22.73 -20.14 -19.45
CA ALA A 127 21.52 -20.55 -18.71
C ALA A 127 21.81 -21.66 -17.69
N GLU A 128 22.70 -22.62 -18.01
CA GLU A 128 23.08 -23.65 -17.04
C GLU A 128 23.95 -23.09 -15.90
N GLN A 129 24.79 -22.10 -16.19
CA GLN A 129 25.55 -21.37 -15.15
C GLN A 129 24.63 -20.59 -14.25
N ASP A 130 23.61 -19.91 -14.81
CA ASP A 130 22.60 -19.15 -14.07
C ASP A 130 21.76 -20.05 -13.17
N LYS A 131 21.35 -21.21 -13.65
CA LYS A 131 20.67 -22.24 -12.84
C LYS A 131 21.51 -22.68 -11.66
N GLN A 132 22.82 -22.97 -11.85
CA GLN A 132 23.71 -23.37 -10.78
C GLN A 132 23.95 -22.26 -9.76
N ALA A 133 24.10 -20.99 -10.20
CA ALA A 133 24.21 -19.84 -9.32
C ALA A 133 22.94 -19.65 -8.47
N MET A 134 21.77 -19.80 -9.08
CA MET A 134 20.48 -19.74 -8.37
C MET A 134 20.39 -20.83 -7.30
N LEU A 135 20.65 -22.10 -7.65
CA LEU A 135 20.63 -23.19 -6.69
C LEU A 135 21.61 -22.96 -5.54
N GLY A 136 22.83 -22.50 -5.84
CA GLY A 136 23.83 -22.20 -4.82
C GLY A 136 23.33 -21.18 -3.81
N LYS A 137 22.73 -20.08 -4.28
CA LYS A 137 22.22 -19.05 -3.40
C LYS A 137 21.00 -19.51 -2.60
N LEU A 138 20.03 -20.17 -3.23
CA LEU A 138 18.85 -20.71 -2.53
C LEU A 138 19.27 -21.75 -1.47
N THR A 139 20.23 -22.62 -1.79
CA THR A 139 20.76 -23.60 -0.83
C THR A 139 21.44 -22.94 0.36
N ALA A 140 22.22 -21.87 0.12
CA ALA A 140 22.85 -21.12 1.21
C ALA A 140 21.78 -20.53 2.17
N MET A 141 20.72 -19.91 1.63
CA MET A 141 19.63 -19.38 2.44
C MET A 141 18.84 -20.48 3.16
N TYR A 142 18.59 -21.60 2.50
CA TYR A 142 17.97 -22.77 3.13
C TYR A 142 18.75 -23.28 4.33
N ASN A 143 20.07 -23.37 4.20
CA ASN A 143 20.97 -23.80 5.27
C ASN A 143 20.98 -22.82 6.46
N MET A 144 20.68 -21.54 6.21
CA MET A 144 20.48 -20.52 7.25
C MET A 144 19.11 -20.60 7.93
N GLY A 145 18.18 -21.43 7.45
CA GLY A 145 16.86 -21.61 8.03
C GLY A 145 15.70 -21.03 7.24
N VAL A 146 15.93 -20.44 6.07
CA VAL A 146 14.84 -19.95 5.18
C VAL A 146 14.03 -21.14 4.65
N ARG A 147 12.71 -20.99 4.65
CA ARG A 147 11.76 -22.00 4.16
C ARG A 147 10.75 -21.44 3.15
N ASP A 148 10.83 -20.16 2.86
CA ASP A 148 9.96 -19.47 1.92
C ASP A 148 10.82 -18.66 0.93
N PHE A 149 10.58 -18.85 -0.37
CA PHE A 149 11.40 -18.27 -1.44
C PHE A 149 10.55 -17.58 -2.48
N ALA A 150 11.09 -16.53 -3.09
CA ALA A 150 10.46 -15.80 -4.17
C ALA A 150 11.45 -15.46 -5.29
N ILE A 151 10.97 -15.42 -6.54
CA ILE A 151 11.75 -14.99 -7.70
C ILE A 151 10.93 -13.96 -8.46
N PHE A 152 11.54 -12.80 -8.71
CA PHE A 152 10.88 -11.63 -9.28
C PHE A 152 11.48 -11.21 -10.61
N PHE A 153 10.62 -10.96 -11.59
CA PHE A 153 10.97 -10.48 -12.93
C PHE A 153 10.34 -9.13 -13.26
N ASP A 154 9.90 -8.40 -12.24
CA ASP A 154 9.33 -7.06 -12.39
C ASP A 154 10.40 -6.03 -12.81
N ASP A 155 9.94 -4.95 -13.46
CA ASP A 155 10.73 -3.79 -13.84
C ASP A 155 11.97 -4.10 -14.70
N ILE A 156 11.83 -5.02 -15.63
CA ILE A 156 12.87 -5.37 -16.61
C ILE A 156 12.40 -5.12 -18.05
N LYS A 157 13.35 -4.91 -18.96
CA LYS A 157 13.05 -4.62 -20.37
C LYS A 157 12.82 -5.87 -21.20
N ASN A 158 13.52 -6.95 -20.88
CA ASN A 158 13.46 -8.19 -21.66
C ASN A 158 12.27 -9.03 -21.20
N LYS A 159 11.27 -9.16 -22.06
CA LYS A 159 10.04 -9.91 -21.83
C LYS A 159 10.09 -11.27 -22.49
N ASP A 160 10.57 -12.29 -21.79
CA ASP A 160 10.51 -13.69 -22.20
C ASP A 160 9.63 -14.49 -21.25
N GLY A 161 8.31 -14.49 -21.54
CA GLY A 161 7.31 -15.14 -20.67
C GLY A 161 7.52 -16.65 -20.58
N LYS A 162 7.85 -17.31 -21.69
CA LYS A 162 8.11 -18.74 -21.71
C LYS A 162 9.40 -19.09 -20.97
N GLY A 163 10.51 -18.42 -21.28
CA GLY A 163 11.79 -18.65 -20.64
C GLY A 163 11.76 -18.45 -19.12
N GLN A 164 11.08 -17.37 -18.67
CA GLN A 164 10.88 -17.10 -17.24
C GLN A 164 10.07 -18.23 -16.57
N ALA A 165 8.96 -18.66 -17.17
CA ALA A 165 8.12 -19.74 -16.63
C ALA A 165 8.85 -21.08 -16.59
N GLU A 166 9.59 -21.44 -17.64
CA GLU A 166 10.41 -22.66 -17.69
C GLU A 166 11.52 -22.64 -16.62
N PHE A 167 12.16 -21.49 -16.40
CA PHE A 167 13.14 -21.31 -15.35
C PHE A 167 12.54 -21.48 -13.94
N LEU A 168 11.37 -20.86 -13.68
CA LEU A 168 10.66 -21.02 -12.40
C LEU A 168 10.24 -22.49 -12.18
N ASN A 169 9.75 -23.17 -13.21
CA ASN A 169 9.41 -24.59 -13.15
C ASN A 169 10.64 -25.44 -12.85
N TRP A 170 11.78 -25.09 -13.45
CA TRP A 170 13.03 -25.78 -13.18
C TRP A 170 13.49 -25.61 -11.73
N VAL A 171 13.41 -24.37 -11.16
CA VAL A 171 13.69 -24.12 -9.74
C VAL A 171 12.71 -24.88 -8.86
N ASN A 172 11.43 -24.90 -9.20
CA ASN A 172 10.40 -25.62 -8.46
C ASN A 172 10.72 -27.12 -8.41
N ALA A 173 11.11 -27.73 -9.52
CA ALA A 173 11.43 -29.16 -9.61
C ALA A 173 12.78 -29.52 -8.95
N ASN A 174 13.82 -28.67 -9.09
CA ASN A 174 15.19 -29.02 -8.69
C ASN A 174 15.58 -28.47 -7.31
N PHE A 175 14.79 -27.58 -6.73
CA PHE A 175 15.03 -27.06 -5.40
C PHE A 175 13.79 -27.20 -4.49
N ILE A 176 12.67 -26.59 -4.82
CA ILE A 176 11.48 -26.57 -3.93
C ILE A 176 10.99 -28.00 -3.65
N ALA A 177 10.74 -28.78 -4.71
CA ALA A 177 10.22 -30.15 -4.59
C ALA A 177 11.22 -31.15 -3.97
N GLN A 178 12.51 -30.80 -3.89
CA GLN A 178 13.53 -31.63 -3.26
C GLN A 178 13.54 -31.50 -1.72
N HIS A 179 12.85 -30.48 -1.17
CA HIS A 179 12.79 -30.19 0.26
C HIS A 179 11.35 -30.22 0.74
N LYS A 180 11.01 -31.14 1.64
CA LYS A 180 9.64 -31.34 2.14
C LYS A 180 9.12 -30.22 3.05
N ASP A 181 10.02 -29.40 3.56
CA ASP A 181 9.77 -28.32 4.52
C ASP A 181 9.81 -26.92 3.89
N ILE A 182 9.95 -26.82 2.56
CA ILE A 182 9.85 -25.57 1.80
C ILE A 182 8.40 -25.36 1.34
N ASN A 183 7.90 -24.15 1.51
CA ASN A 183 6.58 -23.75 1.01
C ASN A 183 6.61 -23.48 -0.53
N PRO A 184 5.44 -23.43 -1.19
CA PRO A 184 5.38 -23.13 -2.63
C PRO A 184 6.12 -21.85 -3.00
N LEU A 185 6.83 -21.89 -4.14
CA LEU A 185 7.55 -20.74 -4.68
C LEU A 185 6.59 -19.57 -4.99
N ILE A 186 7.04 -18.36 -4.72
CA ILE A 186 6.34 -17.13 -5.09
C ILE A 186 7.05 -16.48 -6.28
N ALA A 187 6.28 -15.96 -7.24
CA ALA A 187 6.81 -15.29 -8.41
C ALA A 187 6.09 -13.97 -8.70
N VAL A 188 6.85 -13.01 -9.25
CA VAL A 188 6.30 -11.80 -9.88
C VAL A 188 6.75 -11.82 -11.34
N PRO A 189 5.83 -11.82 -12.32
CA PRO A 189 6.17 -11.77 -13.74
C PRO A 189 6.59 -10.36 -14.17
N THR A 190 7.11 -10.21 -15.38
CA THR A 190 7.43 -8.87 -15.94
C THR A 190 6.15 -8.08 -16.24
N GLU A 191 5.10 -8.73 -16.75
CA GLU A 191 3.78 -8.12 -16.91
C GLU A 191 2.96 -8.40 -15.64
N TYR A 192 3.13 -7.58 -14.61
CA TYR A 192 2.61 -7.80 -13.25
C TYR A 192 1.38 -6.98 -12.89
N PHE A 193 0.81 -6.21 -13.83
CA PHE A 193 -0.45 -5.50 -13.64
C PHE A 193 -1.39 -5.72 -14.84
N ARG A 194 -2.69 -5.74 -14.60
CA ARG A 194 -3.66 -6.18 -15.61
C ARG A 194 -3.59 -5.39 -16.92
N GLN A 195 -3.40 -4.07 -16.88
CA GLN A 195 -3.30 -3.28 -18.13
C GLN A 195 -2.05 -3.60 -18.95
N ASP A 196 -1.00 -4.19 -18.35
CA ASP A 196 0.14 -4.70 -19.09
C ASP A 196 -0.02 -6.17 -19.56
N MET A 197 -0.98 -6.92 -18.97
CA MET A 197 -1.26 -8.31 -19.35
C MET A 197 -2.12 -8.43 -20.61
N GLU A 198 -2.87 -7.40 -20.97
CA GLU A 198 -3.77 -7.43 -22.12
C GLU A 198 -3.69 -6.13 -22.94
N SER A 199 -4.08 -6.22 -24.22
CA SER A 199 -4.26 -5.09 -25.11
C SER A 199 -5.52 -5.32 -25.94
N GLU A 200 -6.40 -4.32 -26.04
CA GLU A 200 -7.65 -4.39 -26.80
C GLU A 200 -8.54 -5.60 -26.45
N GLY A 201 -8.52 -6.00 -25.18
CA GLY A 201 -9.28 -7.16 -24.69
C GLY A 201 -8.66 -8.52 -25.01
N GLN A 202 -7.45 -8.56 -25.58
CA GLN A 202 -6.71 -9.77 -25.87
C GLN A 202 -5.52 -9.91 -24.92
N ILE A 203 -5.30 -11.13 -24.41
CA ILE A 203 -4.11 -11.43 -23.60
C ILE A 203 -2.84 -11.25 -24.46
N LYS A 204 -1.83 -10.55 -23.94
CA LYS A 204 -0.54 -10.40 -24.62
C LYS A 204 0.23 -11.72 -24.65
N GLU A 205 1.11 -11.86 -25.65
CA GLU A 205 1.92 -13.06 -25.86
C GLU A 205 2.74 -13.44 -24.62
N TYR A 206 3.46 -12.46 -24.04
CA TYR A 206 4.23 -12.69 -22.80
C TYR A 206 3.37 -13.31 -21.68
N THR A 207 2.24 -12.67 -21.35
CA THR A 207 1.37 -13.14 -20.25
C THR A 207 0.76 -14.50 -20.57
N LYS A 208 0.38 -14.74 -21.84
CA LYS A 208 -0.13 -16.05 -22.29
C LYS A 208 0.92 -17.13 -22.11
N ASP A 209 2.12 -16.93 -22.63
CA ASP A 209 3.22 -17.90 -22.56
C ASP A 209 3.62 -18.18 -21.12
N PHE A 210 3.78 -17.13 -20.30
CA PHE A 210 4.11 -17.27 -18.88
C PHE A 210 3.01 -18.04 -18.14
N SER A 211 1.75 -17.61 -18.24
CA SER A 211 0.64 -18.18 -17.46
C SER A 211 0.29 -19.62 -17.83
N THR A 212 0.47 -20.00 -19.11
CA THR A 212 0.18 -21.37 -19.60
C THR A 212 1.33 -22.33 -19.33
N THR A 213 2.56 -21.85 -19.31
CA THR A 213 3.76 -22.69 -19.09
C THR A 213 4.03 -22.90 -17.59
N LEU A 214 3.74 -21.91 -16.74
CA LEU A 214 4.08 -21.91 -15.31
C LEU A 214 3.35 -22.98 -14.52
N ASP A 215 4.05 -23.76 -13.69
CA ASP A 215 3.49 -24.73 -12.75
C ASP A 215 2.40 -24.07 -11.87
N LYS A 216 1.28 -24.78 -11.74
CA LYS A 216 0.11 -24.27 -10.99
C LYS A 216 0.35 -24.12 -9.49
N ASN A 217 1.35 -24.78 -8.93
CA ASN A 217 1.71 -24.67 -7.52
C ASN A 217 2.53 -23.41 -7.20
N ILE A 218 3.03 -22.69 -8.21
CA ILE A 218 3.78 -21.44 -8.00
C ILE A 218 2.77 -20.31 -7.81
N LEU A 219 2.84 -19.61 -6.68
CA LEU A 219 2.00 -18.45 -6.38
C LEU A 219 2.50 -17.24 -7.18
N VAL A 220 1.61 -16.60 -7.94
CA VAL A 220 1.94 -15.39 -8.72
C VAL A 220 1.35 -14.18 -8.04
N LEU A 221 2.17 -13.14 -7.84
CA LEU A 221 1.71 -11.86 -7.33
C LEU A 221 1.52 -10.86 -8.48
N TYR A 222 0.54 -9.96 -8.33
CA TYR A 222 0.30 -8.84 -9.24
C TYR A 222 -0.16 -7.61 -8.44
N THR A 223 -0.06 -6.42 -9.05
CA THR A 223 -0.35 -5.16 -8.34
C THR A 223 -1.78 -4.63 -8.54
N GLY A 224 -2.62 -5.33 -9.30
CA GLY A 224 -3.96 -4.89 -9.64
C GLY A 224 -4.07 -4.36 -11.07
N GLU A 225 -4.89 -3.34 -11.30
CA GLU A 225 -5.17 -2.80 -12.63
C GLU A 225 -3.98 -2.04 -13.26
N LYS A 226 -3.16 -1.40 -12.42
CA LYS A 226 -1.96 -0.63 -12.75
C LYS A 226 -0.82 -0.99 -11.79
N VAL A 227 0.36 -0.40 -11.98
CA VAL A 227 1.47 -0.49 -11.00
C VAL A 227 1.00 0.02 -9.63
N VAL A 228 0.39 1.21 -9.61
CA VAL A 228 -0.26 1.80 -8.42
C VAL A 228 -1.72 2.12 -8.79
N PRO A 229 -2.67 1.25 -8.49
CA PRO A 229 -4.08 1.46 -8.82
C PRO A 229 -4.80 2.26 -7.72
N ASP A 230 -5.81 3.05 -8.10
CA ASP A 230 -6.70 3.76 -7.15
C ASP A 230 -7.62 2.81 -6.36
N GLY A 231 -7.58 1.54 -6.63
CA GLY A 231 -8.36 0.50 -5.98
C GLY A 231 -8.39 -0.77 -6.80
N LEU A 232 -8.91 -1.83 -6.20
CA LEU A 232 -9.09 -3.14 -6.83
C LEU A 232 -10.45 -3.71 -6.41
N ARG A 233 -11.43 -3.69 -7.30
CA ARG A 233 -12.75 -4.25 -7.04
C ARG A 233 -12.75 -5.77 -7.18
N ASP A 234 -13.69 -6.46 -6.52
CA ASP A 234 -13.87 -7.91 -6.67
C ASP A 234 -13.98 -8.35 -8.13
N VAL A 235 -14.70 -7.57 -8.95
CA VAL A 235 -14.88 -7.88 -10.40
C VAL A 235 -13.58 -7.74 -11.19
N ASP A 236 -12.73 -6.78 -10.85
CA ASP A 236 -11.44 -6.56 -11.51
C ASP A 236 -10.44 -7.66 -11.11
N TYR A 237 -10.44 -8.06 -9.83
CA TYR A 237 -9.66 -9.19 -9.34
C TYR A 237 -10.09 -10.51 -10.00
N ALA A 238 -11.40 -10.79 -10.11
CA ALA A 238 -11.92 -11.97 -10.79
C ALA A 238 -11.55 -11.99 -12.28
N ARG A 239 -11.55 -10.83 -12.95
CA ARG A 239 -11.12 -10.68 -14.34
C ARG A 239 -9.65 -11.03 -14.53
N ALA A 240 -8.76 -10.51 -13.67
CA ALA A 240 -7.34 -10.80 -13.72
C ALA A 240 -7.07 -12.31 -13.49
N ASN A 241 -7.73 -12.92 -12.51
CA ASN A 241 -7.63 -14.35 -12.22
C ASN A 241 -8.07 -15.20 -13.43
N LYS A 242 -9.17 -14.82 -14.09
CA LYS A 242 -9.66 -15.50 -15.30
C LYS A 242 -8.67 -15.37 -16.45
N LEU A 243 -8.13 -14.18 -16.67
CA LEU A 243 -7.12 -13.91 -17.70
C LEU A 243 -5.87 -14.77 -17.48
N TYR A 244 -5.43 -14.90 -16.25
CA TYR A 244 -4.22 -15.62 -15.88
C TYR A 244 -4.42 -17.14 -15.71
N GLY A 245 -5.68 -17.58 -15.62
CA GLY A 245 -6.05 -18.99 -15.43
C GLY A 245 -5.66 -19.58 -14.06
N ARG A 246 -5.49 -18.71 -13.02
CA ARG A 246 -5.24 -19.07 -11.62
C ARG A 246 -5.63 -17.93 -10.67
N GLN A 247 -5.76 -18.22 -9.40
CA GLN A 247 -5.85 -17.19 -8.37
C GLN A 247 -4.50 -16.50 -8.19
N LEU A 248 -4.49 -15.17 -8.26
CA LEU A 248 -3.31 -14.33 -8.08
C LEU A 248 -3.24 -13.82 -6.63
N GLY A 249 -2.05 -13.75 -6.07
CA GLY A 249 -1.79 -12.98 -4.87
C GLY A 249 -1.67 -11.49 -5.20
N ILE A 250 -1.87 -10.63 -4.23
CA ILE A 250 -1.82 -9.18 -4.39
C ILE A 250 -0.51 -8.64 -3.80
N TRP A 251 0.22 -7.87 -4.60
CA TRP A 251 1.27 -6.96 -4.16
C TRP A 251 0.67 -5.55 -4.18
N TRP A 252 0.40 -4.98 -3.02
CA TRP A 252 -0.29 -3.70 -2.92
C TRP A 252 0.68 -2.55 -2.72
N ASN A 253 0.74 -1.64 -3.70
CA ASN A 253 1.65 -0.51 -3.72
C ASN A 253 1.08 0.71 -2.95
N TYR A 254 0.75 0.51 -1.67
CA TYR A 254 0.48 1.52 -0.68
C TYR A 254 0.86 0.95 0.71
N PRO A 255 1.64 1.68 1.50
CA PRO A 255 1.99 3.11 1.44
C PRO A 255 3.29 3.46 0.68
N VAL A 256 3.82 2.63 -0.20
CA VAL A 256 5.07 2.96 -0.93
C VAL A 256 5.03 4.36 -1.54
N SER A 257 6.14 5.10 -1.42
CA SER A 257 6.26 6.49 -1.87
C SER A 257 7.57 6.79 -2.60
N ASP A 258 8.29 5.77 -3.06
CA ASP A 258 9.57 5.92 -3.75
C ASP A 258 9.48 6.70 -5.07
N TYR A 259 8.32 6.69 -5.71
CA TYR A 259 8.01 7.48 -6.90
C TYR A 259 7.62 8.95 -6.60
N LEU A 260 7.49 9.31 -5.33
CA LEU A 260 7.14 10.65 -4.84
C LEU A 260 7.76 10.90 -3.46
N GLU A 261 9.10 10.81 -3.39
CA GLU A 261 9.87 10.77 -2.14
C GLU A 261 9.64 11.97 -1.19
N ALA A 262 9.27 13.13 -1.72
CA ALA A 262 8.96 14.31 -0.93
C ALA A 262 7.65 14.21 -0.14
N LYS A 263 6.82 13.17 -0.37
CA LYS A 263 5.50 12.99 0.23
C LYS A 263 5.42 11.72 1.04
N LEU A 264 4.66 11.76 2.13
CA LEU A 264 4.35 10.60 2.96
C LEU A 264 2.96 10.05 2.64
N ALA A 265 2.80 8.73 2.67
CA ALA A 265 1.53 8.04 2.48
C ALA A 265 1.02 7.54 3.84
N LEU A 266 0.30 8.39 4.60
CA LEU A 266 -0.09 8.13 5.99
C LEU A 266 -1.55 7.72 6.16
N GLY A 267 -2.29 7.56 5.07
CA GLY A 267 -3.69 7.15 5.08
C GLY A 267 -3.89 5.65 5.28
N PRO A 268 -5.13 5.19 5.40
CA PRO A 268 -5.44 3.78 5.46
C PRO A 268 -5.26 3.08 4.10
N VAL A 269 -5.01 1.78 4.15
CA VAL A 269 -5.23 0.90 2.99
C VAL A 269 -6.73 0.85 2.72
N GLU A 270 -7.15 1.06 1.48
CA GLU A 270 -8.57 1.08 1.13
C GLU A 270 -8.86 0.52 -0.27
N LYS A 271 -10.15 0.39 -0.60
CA LYS A 271 -10.63 0.01 -1.93
C LYS A 271 -10.07 -1.34 -2.44
N LEU A 272 -9.88 -2.30 -1.56
CA LEU A 272 -9.47 -3.67 -1.87
C LEU A 272 -10.67 -4.61 -1.96
N PRO A 273 -10.56 -5.82 -2.59
CA PRO A 273 -11.67 -6.75 -2.72
C PRO A 273 -12.23 -7.20 -1.37
N MET A 274 -13.54 -7.22 -1.22
CA MET A 274 -14.19 -7.55 0.07
C MET A 274 -14.89 -8.91 0.09
N ALA A 275 -15.19 -9.48 -1.07
CA ALA A 275 -15.89 -10.76 -1.21
C ALA A 275 -15.02 -11.87 -1.82
N ALA A 276 -13.89 -11.53 -2.45
CA ALA A 276 -13.03 -12.49 -3.13
C ALA A 276 -12.18 -13.31 -2.14
N GLU A 277 -11.94 -14.57 -2.46
CA GLU A 277 -10.89 -15.38 -1.81
C GLU A 277 -9.53 -15.01 -2.42
N ILE A 278 -8.64 -14.47 -1.59
CA ILE A 278 -7.31 -14.02 -1.97
C ILE A 278 -6.27 -14.94 -1.32
N PRO A 279 -5.39 -15.61 -2.09
CA PRO A 279 -4.41 -16.53 -1.53
C PRO A 279 -3.29 -15.84 -0.76
N ALA A 280 -2.93 -14.61 -1.16
CA ALA A 280 -1.88 -13.83 -0.51
C ALA A 280 -2.06 -12.33 -0.74
N ILE A 281 -1.64 -11.52 0.24
CA ILE A 281 -1.48 -10.09 0.08
C ILE A 281 -0.20 -9.61 0.77
N PHE A 282 0.55 -8.75 0.06
CA PHE A 282 1.74 -8.10 0.59
C PHE A 282 1.66 -6.60 0.35
N PHE A 283 1.85 -5.82 1.40
CA PHE A 283 1.86 -4.36 1.35
C PHE A 283 3.28 -3.85 1.16
N ASN A 284 3.50 -3.02 0.14
CA ASN A 284 4.79 -2.40 -0.13
C ASN A 284 4.88 -1.07 0.65
N PRO A 285 5.82 -0.94 1.61
CA PRO A 285 5.92 0.20 2.51
C PRO A 285 6.71 1.37 1.91
N MET A 286 6.72 2.51 2.61
CA MET A 286 7.67 3.59 2.39
C MET A 286 9.07 3.21 2.88
N LYS A 287 10.09 3.97 2.45
CA LYS A 287 11.43 3.96 3.08
C LYS A 287 11.39 4.37 4.56
N HIS A 288 10.36 5.08 4.99
CA HIS A 288 10.06 5.51 6.34
C HIS A 288 9.39 4.36 7.11
N ALA A 289 10.19 3.54 7.78
CA ALA A 289 9.72 2.26 8.35
C ALA A 289 8.68 2.44 9.45
N GLU A 290 8.92 3.38 10.38
CA GLU A 290 8.02 3.63 11.51
C GLU A 290 6.69 4.27 11.05
N LEU A 291 6.74 5.23 10.13
CA LEU A 291 5.53 5.85 9.60
C LEU A 291 4.71 4.91 8.71
N SER A 292 5.35 3.96 8.02
CA SER A 292 4.65 2.93 7.25
C SER A 292 3.71 2.09 8.09
N LYS A 293 4.01 1.91 9.38
CA LYS A 293 3.21 1.11 10.32
C LYS A 293 1.79 1.64 10.48
N ILE A 294 1.52 2.93 10.24
CA ILE A 294 0.16 3.49 10.26
C ILE A 294 -0.72 2.77 9.23
N SER A 295 -0.31 2.82 7.96
CA SER A 295 -1.05 2.19 6.86
C SER A 295 -0.99 0.66 6.93
N LEU A 296 0.16 0.08 7.28
CA LEU A 296 0.35 -1.37 7.40
C LEU A 296 -0.55 -2.00 8.46
N ALA A 297 -0.83 -1.30 9.58
CA ALA A 297 -1.78 -1.78 10.60
C ALA A 297 -3.21 -1.88 10.04
N THR A 298 -3.61 -0.93 9.20
CA THR A 298 -4.92 -0.98 8.52
C THR A 298 -4.97 -2.10 7.49
N GLY A 299 -3.87 -2.32 6.75
CA GLY A 299 -3.71 -3.45 5.84
C GLY A 299 -3.79 -4.81 6.55
N ALA A 300 -3.25 -4.89 7.76
CA ALA A 300 -3.38 -6.09 8.59
C ALA A 300 -4.83 -6.34 9.03
N ASP A 301 -5.55 -5.31 9.48
CA ASP A 301 -6.99 -5.41 9.82
C ASP A 301 -7.81 -5.82 8.59
N TYR A 302 -7.54 -5.26 7.40
CA TYR A 302 -8.15 -5.71 6.14
C TYR A 302 -7.87 -7.19 5.87
N ALA A 303 -6.61 -7.61 5.89
CA ALA A 303 -6.21 -8.97 5.55
C ALA A 303 -6.80 -10.03 6.49
N LEU A 304 -7.10 -9.66 7.74
CA LEU A 304 -7.74 -10.51 8.72
C LEU A 304 -9.26 -10.63 8.53
N ASN A 305 -9.92 -9.58 8.04
CA ASN A 305 -11.37 -9.52 7.93
C ASN A 305 -11.83 -8.72 6.69
N PRO A 306 -11.50 -9.16 5.45
CA PRO A 306 -11.78 -8.37 4.26
C PRO A 306 -13.24 -7.93 4.14
N GLY A 307 -14.19 -8.83 4.39
CA GLY A 307 -15.62 -8.57 4.25
C GLY A 307 -16.25 -7.69 5.33
N LYS A 308 -15.51 -7.30 6.38
CA LYS A 308 -15.96 -6.41 7.46
C LYS A 308 -15.03 -5.25 7.70
N TYR A 309 -14.09 -5.04 6.80
CA TYR A 309 -13.10 -4.00 6.94
C TYR A 309 -13.71 -2.61 6.76
N ASP A 310 -13.40 -1.72 7.69
CA ASP A 310 -13.68 -0.29 7.62
C ASP A 310 -12.36 0.47 7.71
N ALA A 311 -11.98 1.12 6.62
CA ALA A 311 -10.68 1.76 6.48
C ALA A 311 -10.46 2.89 7.50
N GLN A 312 -11.47 3.74 7.71
CA GLN A 312 -11.37 4.89 8.63
C GLN A 312 -11.31 4.40 10.09
N GLN A 313 -12.15 3.45 10.45
CA GLN A 313 -12.13 2.88 11.81
C GLN A 313 -10.78 2.19 12.11
N ALA A 314 -10.25 1.44 11.15
CA ALA A 314 -8.93 0.79 11.26
C ALA A 314 -7.81 1.83 11.41
N TRP A 315 -7.89 2.94 10.68
CA TRP A 315 -6.90 4.00 10.72
C TRP A 315 -6.88 4.75 12.06
N HIS A 316 -8.04 5.16 12.58
CA HIS A 316 -8.14 5.75 13.92
C HIS A 316 -7.63 4.80 15.00
N LYS A 317 -7.95 3.51 14.90
CA LYS A 317 -7.45 2.48 15.82
C LYS A 317 -5.93 2.33 15.75
N ALA A 318 -5.34 2.35 14.54
CA ALA A 318 -3.91 2.27 14.32
C ALA A 318 -3.18 3.47 14.94
N LEU A 319 -3.64 4.68 14.68
CA LEU A 319 -3.08 5.91 15.23
C LEU A 319 -3.16 5.92 16.76
N LYS A 320 -4.31 5.54 17.32
CA LYS A 320 -4.48 5.47 18.78
C LYS A 320 -3.54 4.45 19.44
N ALA A 321 -3.37 3.29 18.82
CA ALA A 321 -2.50 2.24 19.35
C ALA A 321 -1.02 2.63 19.30
N GLN A 322 -0.58 3.29 18.22
CA GLN A 322 0.84 3.61 18.00
C GLN A 322 1.28 4.89 18.68
N TYR A 323 0.42 5.90 18.79
CA TYR A 323 0.79 7.25 19.26
C TYR A 323 0.17 7.65 20.60
N GLY A 324 -0.73 6.85 21.17
CA GLY A 324 -1.26 7.06 22.51
C GLY A 324 -1.82 8.48 22.74
N ASN A 325 -1.17 9.27 23.59
CA ASN A 325 -1.60 10.65 23.89
C ASN A 325 -1.43 11.62 22.72
N LEU A 326 -0.56 11.31 21.74
CA LEU A 326 -0.33 12.10 20.54
C LEU A 326 -1.21 11.66 19.36
N ALA A 327 -2.10 10.67 19.55
CA ALA A 327 -2.87 10.10 18.46
C ALA A 327 -3.72 11.13 17.71
N ALA A 328 -4.40 12.03 18.41
CA ALA A 328 -5.21 13.08 17.79
C ALA A 328 -4.36 14.11 17.02
N ASP A 329 -3.19 14.44 17.55
CA ASP A 329 -2.25 15.35 16.89
C ASP A 329 -1.62 14.67 15.66
N MET A 330 -1.31 13.38 15.76
CA MET A 330 -0.81 12.59 14.62
C MET A 330 -1.86 12.36 13.55
N GLU A 331 -3.13 12.19 13.92
CA GLU A 331 -4.26 12.11 13.00
C GLU A 331 -4.40 13.42 12.21
N ALA A 332 -4.35 14.57 12.88
CA ALA A 332 -4.42 15.88 12.22
C ALA A 332 -3.28 16.10 11.21
N PHE A 333 -2.07 15.61 11.50
CA PHE A 333 -0.94 15.63 10.58
C PHE A 333 -1.09 14.62 9.44
N ALA A 334 -1.40 13.37 9.76
CA ALA A 334 -1.50 12.27 8.80
C ALA A 334 -2.63 12.51 7.78
N ASP A 335 -3.74 13.14 8.20
CA ASP A 335 -4.83 13.56 7.31
C ASP A 335 -4.35 14.49 6.20
N GLN A 336 -3.28 15.26 6.41
CA GLN A 336 -2.73 16.17 5.42
C GLN A 336 -1.74 15.50 4.45
N SER A 337 -1.49 14.17 4.57
CA SER A 337 -0.52 13.45 3.75
C SER A 337 -0.94 11.99 3.52
N GLN A 338 -1.97 11.79 2.72
CA GLN A 338 -2.55 10.48 2.41
C GLN A 338 -2.55 10.17 0.91
N HIS A 339 -2.79 11.19 0.09
CA HIS A 339 -3.06 11.07 -1.33
C HIS A 339 -1.77 11.14 -2.16
N MET A 340 -1.48 10.05 -2.87
CA MET A 340 -0.28 9.95 -3.70
C MET A 340 -0.67 10.13 -5.17
N VAL A 341 -0.27 11.22 -5.78
CA VAL A 341 -0.65 11.58 -7.17
C VAL A 341 0.58 11.93 -7.99
N VAL A 342 0.77 11.18 -9.07
CA VAL A 342 1.66 11.50 -10.19
C VAL A 342 0.95 11.16 -11.49
N SER A 343 1.52 11.47 -12.65
CA SER A 343 0.85 11.27 -13.96
C SER A 343 0.35 9.84 -14.23
N TRP A 344 0.95 8.84 -13.62
CA TRP A 344 0.65 7.41 -13.84
C TRP A 344 0.12 6.68 -12.59
N ALA A 345 0.11 7.33 -11.42
CA ALA A 345 -0.34 6.74 -10.17
C ALA A 345 -1.26 7.70 -9.41
N VAL A 346 -2.37 7.15 -8.91
CA VAL A 346 -3.32 7.86 -8.02
C VAL A 346 -3.78 6.84 -6.99
N ILE A 347 -3.51 7.09 -5.70
CA ILE A 347 -3.90 6.19 -4.60
C ILE A 347 -3.99 6.94 -3.27
N GLY A 348 -4.82 6.46 -2.37
CA GLY A 348 -5.06 7.00 -1.03
C GLY A 348 -6.20 8.01 -0.97
N PRO A 349 -6.76 8.28 0.23
CA PRO A 349 -7.76 9.31 0.46
C PRO A 349 -7.24 10.72 0.12
N GLU A 350 -8.15 11.67 -0.11
CA GLU A 350 -7.79 13.08 -0.34
C GLU A 350 -7.16 13.70 0.92
N ASP A 351 -6.09 14.51 0.72
CA ASP A 351 -5.41 15.23 1.80
C ASP A 351 -6.31 16.33 2.38
N GLY A 352 -6.50 16.33 3.70
CA GLY A 352 -7.17 17.41 4.42
C GLY A 352 -8.57 17.73 3.94
N ALA A 353 -9.35 16.70 3.57
CA ALA A 353 -10.65 16.90 2.94
C ALA A 353 -11.62 17.78 3.75
N GLU A 354 -11.65 17.62 5.08
CA GLU A 354 -12.48 18.45 5.96
C GLU A 354 -11.97 19.89 6.00
N LEU A 355 -10.67 20.11 6.13
CA LEU A 355 -10.06 21.45 6.10
C LEU A 355 -10.33 22.13 4.77
N ARG A 356 -10.25 21.41 3.65
CA ARG A 356 -10.59 21.93 2.32
C ARG A 356 -12.05 22.37 2.23
N GLN A 357 -12.97 21.61 2.79
CA GLN A 357 -14.40 22.02 2.84
C GLN A 357 -14.60 23.32 3.61
N GLN A 358 -13.89 23.50 4.72
CA GLN A 358 -13.96 24.74 5.51
C GLN A 358 -13.39 25.95 4.75
N MET A 359 -12.28 25.76 4.02
CA MET A 359 -11.70 26.78 3.14
C MET A 359 -12.67 27.17 2.02
N ASN A 360 -13.30 26.18 1.38
CA ASN A 360 -14.32 26.43 0.35
C ASN A 360 -15.54 27.17 0.93
N ALA A 361 -15.99 26.82 2.13
CA ALA A 361 -17.08 27.50 2.82
C ALA A 361 -16.72 28.95 3.15
N TYR A 362 -15.50 29.26 3.53
CA TYR A 362 -15.01 30.62 3.71
C TYR A 362 -15.10 31.43 2.41
N TRP A 363 -14.67 30.90 1.29
CA TRP A 363 -14.74 31.59 -0.01
C TRP A 363 -16.20 31.81 -0.50
N GLN A 364 -17.09 30.89 -0.17
CA GLN A 364 -18.52 31.07 -0.50
C GLN A 364 -19.19 32.19 0.28
N ASN A 365 -18.76 32.48 1.51
CA ASN A 365 -19.30 33.51 2.36
C ASN A 365 -18.22 34.17 3.24
N PRO A 366 -17.31 34.96 2.64
CA PRO A 366 -16.20 35.58 3.36
C PRO A 366 -16.67 36.66 4.28
N ASN A 367 -16.69 36.39 5.60
CA ASN A 367 -17.04 37.29 6.65
C ASN A 367 -16.23 37.02 7.92
N ASP A 368 -16.35 37.86 8.94
CA ASP A 368 -15.61 37.77 10.18
C ASP A 368 -15.86 36.46 10.95
N GLU A 369 -17.04 35.91 10.90
CA GLU A 369 -17.40 34.67 11.60
C GLU A 369 -16.70 33.45 10.90
N SER A 370 -16.88 33.33 9.59
CA SER A 370 -16.23 32.23 8.81
C SER A 370 -14.71 32.34 8.86
N ARG A 371 -14.14 33.55 8.82
CA ARG A 371 -12.70 33.79 8.99
C ARG A 371 -12.20 33.33 10.36
N LYS A 372 -12.88 33.74 11.46
CA LYS A 372 -12.51 33.37 12.83
C LYS A 372 -12.57 31.84 13.04
N LYS A 373 -13.59 31.20 12.46
CA LYS A 373 -13.71 29.73 12.50
C LYS A 373 -12.51 29.05 11.82
N LEU A 374 -12.20 29.46 10.58
CA LEU A 374 -11.07 28.88 9.84
C LEU A 374 -9.73 29.15 10.53
N LEU A 375 -9.52 30.37 11.08
CA LEU A 375 -8.34 30.66 11.88
C LEU A 375 -8.21 29.76 13.12
N ALA A 376 -9.32 29.44 13.79
CA ALA A 376 -9.32 28.54 14.94
C ALA A 376 -8.93 27.11 14.56
N ASP A 377 -9.41 26.61 13.41
CA ASP A 377 -9.09 25.27 12.92
C ASP A 377 -7.61 25.20 12.46
N LEU A 378 -7.11 26.19 11.74
CA LEU A 378 -5.70 26.30 11.38
C LEU A 378 -4.79 26.41 12.63
N SER A 379 -5.21 27.17 13.65
CA SER A 379 -4.46 27.29 14.92
C SER A 379 -4.39 25.96 15.67
N LYS A 380 -5.47 25.15 15.64
CA LYS A 380 -5.42 23.79 16.23
C LYS A 380 -4.41 22.90 15.50
N LEU A 381 -4.38 22.97 14.16
CA LEU A 381 -3.41 22.19 13.37
C LEU A 381 -1.97 22.63 13.67
N ASP A 382 -1.68 23.94 13.77
CA ASP A 382 -0.35 24.44 14.17
C ASP A 382 0.05 23.94 15.57
N GLN A 383 -0.87 23.97 16.56
CA GLN A 383 -0.65 23.42 17.88
C GLN A 383 -0.38 21.92 17.88
N SER A 384 -1.08 21.15 17.05
CA SER A 384 -0.83 19.72 16.88
C SER A 384 0.56 19.44 16.33
N ILE A 385 1.01 20.23 15.35
CA ILE A 385 2.37 20.14 14.81
C ILE A 385 3.41 20.41 15.91
N GLU A 386 3.24 21.47 16.72
CA GLU A 386 4.14 21.79 17.82
C GLU A 386 4.23 20.66 18.86
N LYS A 387 3.10 20.03 19.20
CA LYS A 387 3.07 18.89 20.12
C LYS A 387 3.79 17.67 19.54
N LEU A 388 3.62 17.41 18.24
CA LEU A 388 4.32 16.31 17.56
C LEU A 388 5.83 16.54 17.53
N GLN A 389 6.27 17.75 17.21
CA GLN A 389 7.69 18.12 17.20
C GLN A 389 8.34 17.97 18.61
N ALA A 390 7.59 18.26 19.67
CA ALA A 390 8.05 18.16 21.05
C ALA A 390 7.95 16.76 21.65
N GLY A 391 6.99 15.94 21.20
CA GLY A 391 6.61 14.71 21.89
C GLY A 391 6.90 13.40 21.14
N LEU A 392 7.14 13.43 19.82
CA LEU A 392 7.43 12.22 19.08
C LEU A 392 8.80 11.62 19.45
N PRO A 393 8.93 10.29 19.49
CA PRO A 393 10.22 9.62 19.55
C PRO A 393 11.11 10.07 18.38
N LYS A 394 12.41 10.19 18.65
CA LYS A 394 13.37 10.76 17.69
C LYS A 394 13.41 10.04 16.35
N ASN A 395 13.31 8.71 16.35
CA ASN A 395 13.25 7.91 15.11
C ASN A 395 12.04 8.29 14.25
N ILE A 396 10.84 8.39 14.84
CA ILE A 396 9.63 8.79 14.14
C ILE A 396 9.69 10.25 13.68
N LEU A 397 10.15 11.16 14.55
CA LEU A 397 10.30 12.57 14.21
C LEU A 397 11.24 12.76 13.01
N ASN A 398 12.37 12.05 12.97
CA ASN A 398 13.32 12.14 11.86
C ASN A 398 12.67 11.73 10.52
N GLU A 399 11.70 10.80 10.52
CA GLU A 399 11.02 10.36 9.31
C GLU A 399 10.01 11.37 8.77
N CYS A 400 9.44 12.25 9.61
CA CYS A 400 8.39 13.21 9.21
C CYS A 400 8.76 14.69 9.41
N GLN A 401 9.93 15.00 9.93
CA GLN A 401 10.30 16.37 10.26
C GLN A 401 10.18 17.34 9.08
N PRO A 402 10.65 17.03 7.86
CA PRO A 402 10.50 17.94 6.71
C PRO A 402 9.04 18.29 6.42
N GLN A 403 8.14 17.29 6.48
CA GLN A 403 6.71 17.47 6.21
C GLN A 403 6.00 18.23 7.36
N LEU A 404 6.37 17.97 8.63
CA LEU A 404 5.86 18.73 9.77
C LEU A 404 6.24 20.21 9.67
N GLU A 405 7.51 20.51 9.37
CA GLU A 405 7.98 21.89 9.22
C GLU A 405 7.32 22.59 8.03
N GLN A 406 7.13 21.89 6.91
CA GLN A 406 6.47 22.46 5.74
C GLN A 406 4.98 22.71 5.99
N LEU A 407 4.27 21.78 6.63
CA LEU A 407 2.88 21.99 7.01
C LEU A 407 2.75 23.20 7.96
N GLN A 408 3.67 23.36 8.88
CA GLN A 408 3.68 24.51 9.80
C GLN A 408 3.86 25.83 9.06
N ARG A 409 4.80 25.90 8.08
CA ARG A 409 4.97 27.08 7.20
C ARG A 409 3.68 27.41 6.44
N ILE A 410 3.04 26.39 5.84
CA ILE A 410 1.80 26.53 5.09
C ILE A 410 0.69 27.05 5.98
N VAL A 411 0.41 26.40 7.10
CA VAL A 411 -0.67 26.79 8.03
C VAL A 411 -0.49 28.20 8.58
N ARG A 412 0.74 28.58 8.92
CA ARG A 412 1.05 29.94 9.37
C ARG A 412 0.92 30.98 8.27
N ALA A 413 1.25 30.65 7.03
CA ALA A 413 1.01 31.49 5.87
C ALA A 413 -0.51 31.68 5.62
N ASP A 414 -1.33 30.60 5.73
CA ASP A 414 -2.78 30.67 5.61
C ASP A 414 -3.39 31.60 6.66
N MET A 415 -3.00 31.44 7.94
CA MET A 415 -3.45 32.32 9.01
C MET A 415 -3.08 33.77 8.76
N LEU A 416 -1.85 34.02 8.34
CA LEU A 416 -1.37 35.35 8.01
C LEU A 416 -2.15 35.96 6.84
N GLY A 417 -2.39 35.19 5.79
CA GLY A 417 -3.17 35.62 4.64
C GLY A 417 -4.61 36.02 4.98
N LEU A 418 -5.28 35.26 5.85
CA LEU A 418 -6.61 35.61 6.38
C LEU A 418 -6.61 36.92 7.19
N GLN A 419 -5.53 37.19 7.95
CA GLN A 419 -5.35 38.44 8.69
C GLN A 419 -5.07 39.65 7.77
N VAL A 420 -4.32 39.42 6.68
CA VAL A 420 -4.08 40.44 5.65
C VAL A 420 -5.38 40.84 4.94
N LEU A 421 -6.22 39.87 4.56
CA LEU A 421 -7.54 40.14 3.97
C LEU A 421 -8.47 40.94 4.92
N ALA A 422 -8.29 40.80 6.23
CA ALA A 422 -9.01 41.58 7.23
C ALA A 422 -8.37 42.94 7.54
N GLY A 423 -7.27 43.30 6.90
CA GLY A 423 -6.54 44.53 7.19
C GLY A 423 -5.77 44.55 8.50
N GLU A 424 -5.57 43.40 9.13
CA GLU A 424 -4.86 43.26 10.43
C GLU A 424 -3.34 43.14 10.29
N LYS A 425 -2.85 42.73 9.10
CA LYS A 425 -1.44 42.49 8.77
C LYS A 425 -1.08 43.06 7.41
N LEU A 426 0.23 43.18 7.14
CA LEU A 426 0.73 43.72 5.89
C LEU A 426 0.83 42.60 4.80
N LYS A 427 0.45 42.95 3.57
CA LYS A 427 0.60 42.05 2.42
C LYS A 427 2.06 41.62 2.20
N ALA A 428 3.03 42.48 2.49
CA ALA A 428 4.45 42.15 2.36
C ALA A 428 4.88 40.99 3.27
N ASP A 429 4.30 40.89 4.49
CA ASP A 429 4.60 39.79 5.41
C ASP A 429 4.08 38.45 4.87
N PHE A 430 2.86 38.46 4.29
CA PHE A 430 2.29 37.29 3.63
C PHE A 430 3.08 36.85 2.39
N THR A 431 3.51 37.82 1.56
CA THR A 431 4.32 37.53 0.37
C THR A 431 5.61 36.81 0.75
N LYS A 432 6.29 37.28 1.83
CA LYS A 432 7.48 36.63 2.35
C LYS A 432 7.19 35.21 2.86
N ALA A 433 6.08 35.00 3.59
CA ALA A 433 5.70 33.70 4.06
C ALA A 433 5.40 32.72 2.89
N LEU A 434 4.74 33.19 1.82
CA LEU A 434 4.50 32.42 0.62
C LEU A 434 5.79 32.02 -0.11
N GLU A 435 6.79 32.93 -0.17
CA GLU A 435 8.10 32.61 -0.73
C GLU A 435 8.80 31.50 0.06
N GLU A 436 8.75 31.55 1.39
CA GLU A 436 9.28 30.47 2.27
C GLU A 436 8.54 29.14 2.05
N VAL A 437 7.23 29.14 1.89
CA VAL A 437 6.46 27.93 1.55
C VAL A 437 6.95 27.37 0.22
N LYS A 438 7.00 28.18 -0.83
CA LYS A 438 7.42 27.77 -2.19
C LYS A 438 8.85 27.24 -2.26
N ALA A 439 9.74 27.79 -1.44
CA ALA A 439 11.14 27.36 -1.40
C ALA A 439 11.31 25.89 -0.97
N HIS A 440 10.36 25.36 -0.16
CA HIS A 440 10.43 24.01 0.41
C HIS A 440 9.47 23.00 -0.23
N ASP A 441 8.60 23.41 -1.19
CA ASP A 441 7.62 22.53 -1.84
C ASP A 441 8.25 21.31 -2.53
N LYS A 442 9.49 21.45 -3.05
CA LYS A 442 10.19 20.35 -3.74
C LYS A 442 10.74 19.29 -2.77
N ASP A 443 11.06 19.69 -1.53
CA ASP A 443 11.69 18.84 -0.53
C ASP A 443 10.68 18.19 0.43
N ALA A 444 9.51 18.83 0.61
CA ALA A 444 8.42 18.32 1.44
C ALA A 444 7.06 18.72 0.87
N ARG A 445 6.33 17.74 0.36
CA ARG A 445 4.97 17.92 -0.19
C ARG A 445 3.95 17.46 0.83
N ILE A 446 2.96 18.31 1.14
CA ILE A 446 1.92 18.04 2.12
C ILE A 446 0.70 18.95 1.90
N SER A 447 -0.48 18.47 2.23
CA SER A 447 -1.75 19.24 2.17
C SER A 447 -1.98 19.92 0.82
N GLU A 448 -1.61 19.25 -0.28
CA GLU A 448 -1.50 19.87 -1.61
C GLU A 448 -2.83 20.41 -2.13
N THR A 449 -3.93 19.71 -1.87
CA THR A 449 -5.28 20.10 -2.29
C THR A 449 -6.03 20.91 -1.23
N ALA A 450 -5.52 21.04 -0.01
CA ALA A 450 -6.13 21.80 1.08
C ALA A 450 -5.29 23.04 1.44
N ALA A 451 -4.55 23.03 2.53
CA ALA A 451 -3.84 24.22 3.04
C ALA A 451 -2.83 24.79 2.02
N ARG A 452 -2.05 23.92 1.33
CA ARG A 452 -1.08 24.42 0.35
C ARG A 452 -1.76 25.15 -0.85
N ALA A 453 -2.88 24.61 -1.35
CA ALA A 453 -3.65 25.28 -2.39
C ALA A 453 -4.25 26.60 -1.89
N PHE A 454 -4.70 26.63 -0.64
CA PHE A 454 -5.34 27.81 -0.05
C PHE A 454 -4.38 29.00 0.08
N VAL A 455 -3.10 28.79 0.35
CA VAL A 455 -2.07 29.85 0.34
C VAL A 455 -2.02 30.55 -1.03
N ASP A 456 -2.06 29.80 -2.14
CA ASP A 456 -2.04 30.37 -3.49
C ASP A 456 -3.39 31.07 -3.82
N GLU A 457 -4.51 30.55 -3.34
CA GLU A 457 -5.81 31.22 -3.46
C GLU A 457 -5.84 32.56 -2.73
N LEU A 458 -5.34 32.62 -1.49
CA LEU A 458 -5.19 33.86 -0.73
C LEU A 458 -4.36 34.90 -1.48
N TYR A 459 -3.22 34.47 -2.05
CA TYR A 459 -2.37 35.37 -2.86
C TYR A 459 -3.10 35.92 -4.08
N THR A 460 -3.84 35.08 -4.78
CA THR A 460 -4.65 35.49 -5.94
C THR A 460 -5.69 36.53 -5.55
N HIS A 461 -6.49 36.28 -4.51
CA HIS A 461 -7.52 37.21 -4.03
C HIS A 461 -6.96 38.56 -3.52
N MET A 462 -5.71 38.61 -3.07
CA MET A 462 -5.06 39.88 -2.69
C MET A 462 -4.57 40.70 -3.89
N ASN A 463 -4.52 40.11 -5.07
CA ASN A 463 -4.00 40.77 -6.29
C ASN A 463 -5.08 41.07 -7.33
N ASP A 464 -6.30 40.50 -7.14
CA ASP A 464 -7.50 40.83 -7.89
C ASP A 464 -8.18 42.08 -7.30
#